data_4e9328e89dc6c699cc2a80542af52a74
#
_entry.id   4e9328e89dc6c699cc2a80542af52a74
#
_cell.length_a   1.000
_cell.length_b   1.000
_cell.length_c   1.000
_cell.angle_alpha   90.00
_cell.angle_beta   90.00
_cell.angle_gamma   90.00
#
_symmetry.space_group_name_H-M   'P 1'
#
loop_
_entity.id
_entity.type
_entity.pdbx_description
1 polymer ?
#
loop_
_entity_poly.entity_id
_entity_poly.type
_entity_poly.pdbx_seq_one_letter_code
_entity_poly.pdbx_strand_id
1 'polypeptide(L)'
;FTGTIRENLQWGKPNATDEDCWEALAIAQCKEFVEQLDQGLDTPVNEGGKNFSGGQRQRLTIARALIRKPHLLILDDSLSALDYQTDLNLRRALQKERAETTVILISQRVSSIATANQILVLDSGKVAGLGTHEELLASSKEYQEIVASQEEDTHAN
;
A
#
# COMPACT_ATOMS: atom_id res chain seq x y z
N PHE A 1 -10.54 11.42 9.01
CA PHE A 1 -9.48 12.36 8.65
C PHE A 1 -10.00 13.80 8.82
N THR A 2 -9.56 14.48 9.87
CA THR A 2 -9.70 15.91 10.14
C THR A 2 -8.42 16.37 10.85
N GLY A 3 -8.16 17.68 10.91
CA GLY A 3 -6.92 18.21 11.46
C GLY A 3 -5.82 18.32 10.42
N THR A 4 -4.56 18.40 10.83
CA THR A 4 -3.40 18.51 9.92
C THR A 4 -2.87 17.14 9.51
N ILE A 5 -1.97 17.09 8.51
CA ILE A 5 -1.24 15.84 8.15
C ILE A 5 -0.48 15.33 9.38
N ARG A 6 0.20 16.20 10.12
CA ARG A 6 0.90 15.89 11.37
C ARG A 6 0.00 15.21 12.38
N GLU A 7 -1.14 15.80 12.70
CA GLU A 7 -2.10 15.24 13.65
C GLU A 7 -2.62 13.89 13.19
N ASN A 8 -2.88 13.72 11.89
CA ASN A 8 -3.29 12.43 11.33
C ASN A 8 -2.22 11.35 11.49
N LEU A 9 -0.95 11.67 11.32
CA LEU A 9 0.17 10.74 11.56
C LEU A 9 0.32 10.43 13.05
N GLN A 10 0.17 11.43 13.92
CA GLN A 10 0.23 11.27 15.37
C GLN A 10 -0.90 10.40 15.95
N TRP A 11 -2.00 10.21 15.23
CA TRP A 11 -2.97 9.16 15.59
C TRP A 11 -2.34 7.75 15.58
N GLY A 12 -1.38 7.53 14.71
CA GLY A 12 -0.60 6.28 14.70
C GLY A 12 0.42 6.21 15.85
N LYS A 13 1.08 7.34 16.17
CA LYS A 13 2.11 7.47 17.20
C LYS A 13 2.01 8.85 17.86
N PRO A 14 1.35 8.99 19.02
CA PRO A 14 1.05 10.30 19.64
C PRO A 14 2.26 11.21 19.86
N ASN A 15 3.43 10.63 20.14
CA ASN A 15 4.68 11.38 20.37
C ASN A 15 5.61 11.33 19.15
N ALA A 16 5.07 11.17 17.94
CA ALA A 16 5.87 11.16 16.73
C ALA A 16 6.57 12.53 16.54
N THR A 17 7.87 12.48 16.30
CA THR A 17 8.66 13.65 15.91
C THR A 17 8.42 13.97 14.44
N ASP A 18 8.88 15.14 13.98
CA ASP A 18 8.86 15.50 12.57
C ASP A 18 9.66 14.49 11.73
N GLU A 19 10.78 14.01 12.26
CA GLU A 19 11.61 13.00 11.62
C GLU A 19 10.86 11.68 11.43
N ASP A 20 10.12 11.20 12.46
CA ASP A 20 9.24 10.04 12.36
C ASP A 20 8.18 10.23 11.27
N CYS A 21 7.60 11.44 11.20
CA CYS A 21 6.58 11.77 10.19
C CYS A 21 7.17 11.70 8.77
N TRP A 22 8.31 12.35 8.55
CA TRP A 22 8.96 12.39 7.25
C TRP A 22 9.46 11.01 6.81
N GLU A 23 9.97 10.18 7.74
CA GLU A 23 10.35 8.80 7.47
C GLU A 23 9.13 7.99 6.96
N ALA A 24 8.02 8.04 7.69
CA ALA A 24 6.80 7.33 7.31
C ALA A 24 6.23 7.79 5.96
N LEU A 25 6.24 9.10 5.70
CA LEU A 25 5.82 9.69 4.44
C LEU A 25 6.72 9.28 3.27
N ALA A 26 8.03 9.20 3.49
CA ALA A 26 8.99 8.76 2.47
C ALA A 26 8.73 7.30 2.06
N ILE A 27 8.57 6.39 3.02
CA ILE A 27 8.27 4.98 2.75
C ILE A 27 6.93 4.85 2.02
N ALA A 28 5.91 5.61 2.43
CA ALA A 28 4.58 5.63 1.81
C ALA A 28 4.54 6.37 0.45
N GLN A 29 5.68 6.83 -0.08
CA GLN A 29 5.79 7.55 -1.36
C GLN A 29 4.97 8.85 -1.39
N CYS A 30 4.87 9.55 -0.28
CA CYS A 30 4.12 10.81 -0.20
C CYS A 30 4.92 12.00 0.32
N LYS A 31 6.22 11.82 0.62
CA LYS A 31 7.09 12.89 1.10
C LYS A 31 7.13 14.08 0.14
N GLU A 32 7.42 13.83 -1.14
CA GLU A 32 7.60 14.88 -2.15
C GLU A 32 6.36 15.79 -2.28
N PHE A 33 5.15 15.21 -2.37
CA PHE A 33 3.97 16.03 -2.51
C PHE A 33 3.64 16.81 -1.23
N VAL A 34 3.94 16.26 -0.04
CA VAL A 34 3.73 16.98 1.23
C VAL A 34 4.73 18.14 1.39
N GLU A 35 5.98 17.95 0.96
CA GLU A 35 7.00 19.02 0.94
C GLU A 35 6.62 20.18 0.01
N GLN A 36 5.85 19.93 -1.04
CA GLN A 36 5.37 20.95 -1.99
C GLN A 36 4.14 21.72 -1.50
N LEU A 37 3.51 21.29 -0.41
CA LEU A 37 2.39 22.01 0.17
C LEU A 37 2.88 23.23 0.98
N ASP A 38 2.19 24.36 0.90
CA ASP A 38 2.58 25.61 1.54
C ASP A 38 2.84 25.47 3.05
N GLN A 39 2.12 24.57 3.72
CA GLN A 39 2.22 24.33 5.15
C GLN A 39 2.84 22.96 5.49
N GLY A 40 3.32 22.20 4.50
CA GLY A 40 3.96 20.91 4.71
C GLY A 40 3.13 19.98 5.61
N LEU A 41 3.74 19.51 6.73
CA LEU A 41 3.07 18.66 7.73
C LEU A 41 1.86 19.33 8.40
N ASP A 42 1.81 20.64 8.47
CA ASP A 42 0.73 21.39 9.12
C ASP A 42 -0.41 21.75 8.16
N THR A 43 -0.34 21.22 6.92
CA THR A 43 -1.42 21.34 5.94
C THR A 43 -2.71 20.70 6.46
N PRO A 44 -3.84 21.44 6.47
CA PRO A 44 -5.12 20.92 6.90
C PRO A 44 -5.60 19.78 5.98
N VAL A 45 -6.19 18.76 6.59
CA VAL A 45 -6.88 17.66 5.92
C VAL A 45 -8.37 17.88 6.09
N ASN A 46 -9.07 18.15 5.00
CA ASN A 46 -10.52 18.34 5.02
C ASN A 46 -11.23 17.02 5.34
N GLU A 47 -12.48 17.10 5.74
CA GLU A 47 -13.30 15.94 6.06
C GLU A 47 -13.24 14.89 4.92
N GLY A 48 -12.86 13.66 5.27
CA GLY A 48 -12.65 12.58 4.32
C GLY A 48 -11.44 12.76 3.39
N GLY A 49 -10.55 13.74 3.66
CA GLY A 49 -9.38 14.03 2.84
C GLY A 49 -9.71 14.54 1.44
N LYS A 50 -10.85 15.23 1.27
CA LYS A 50 -11.37 15.68 -0.04
C LYS A 50 -10.45 16.63 -0.80
N ASN A 51 -9.52 17.28 -0.10
CA ASN A 51 -8.50 18.16 -0.71
C ASN A 51 -7.30 17.38 -1.28
N PHE A 52 -7.29 16.05 -1.19
CA PHE A 52 -6.26 15.18 -1.76
C PHE A 52 -6.86 14.22 -2.79
N SER A 53 -6.06 13.81 -3.78
CA SER A 53 -6.45 12.76 -4.71
C SER A 53 -6.64 11.41 -3.98
N GLY A 54 -7.30 10.45 -4.64
CA GLY A 54 -7.48 9.09 -4.09
C GLY A 54 -6.15 8.44 -3.70
N GLY A 55 -5.17 8.49 -4.60
CA GLY A 55 -3.83 7.94 -4.35
C GLY A 55 -3.07 8.68 -3.25
N GLN A 56 -3.21 10.00 -3.14
CA GLN A 56 -2.61 10.77 -2.04
C GLN A 56 -3.23 10.38 -0.69
N ARG A 57 -4.55 10.23 -0.61
CA ARG A 57 -5.24 9.76 0.61
C ARG A 57 -4.81 8.37 1.02
N GLN A 58 -4.74 7.43 0.06
CA GLN A 58 -4.27 6.07 0.35
C GLN A 58 -2.86 6.08 0.91
N ARG A 59 -1.93 6.79 0.28
CA ARG A 59 -0.54 6.90 0.76
C ARG A 59 -0.44 7.53 2.14
N LEU A 60 -1.19 8.59 2.44
CA LEU A 60 -1.25 9.18 3.78
C LEU A 60 -1.80 8.19 4.83
N THR A 61 -2.77 7.35 4.46
CA THR A 61 -3.28 6.28 5.32
C THR A 61 -2.22 5.22 5.61
N ILE A 62 -1.45 4.84 4.58
CA ILE A 62 -0.32 3.90 4.72
C ILE A 62 0.76 4.51 5.62
N ALA A 63 1.14 5.79 5.42
CA ALA A 63 2.10 6.49 6.27
C ALA A 63 1.68 6.47 7.74
N ARG A 64 0.40 6.70 8.04
CA ARG A 64 -0.16 6.62 9.39
C ARG A 64 -0.04 5.24 10.01
N ALA A 65 -0.13 4.16 9.24
CA ALA A 65 0.10 2.81 9.72
C ALA A 65 1.59 2.54 9.95
N LEU A 66 2.45 3.03 9.06
CA LEU A 66 3.90 2.82 9.09
C LEU A 66 4.62 3.54 10.22
N ILE A 67 4.12 4.71 10.65
CA ILE A 67 4.77 5.53 11.70
C ILE A 67 4.89 4.79 13.04
N ARG A 68 4.05 3.78 13.25
CA ARG A 68 4.09 2.91 14.43
C ARG A 68 5.22 1.88 14.38
N LYS A 69 5.91 1.73 13.24
CA LYS A 69 6.90 0.68 12.98
C LYS A 69 6.35 -0.72 13.33
N PRO A 70 5.22 -1.13 12.73
CA PRO A 70 4.53 -2.36 13.12
C PRO A 70 5.33 -3.61 12.73
N HIS A 71 5.23 -4.68 13.52
CA HIS A 71 5.74 -6.00 13.12
C HIS A 71 4.85 -6.69 12.08
N LEU A 72 3.56 -6.36 12.04
CA LEU A 72 2.59 -6.84 11.08
C LEU A 72 1.83 -5.67 10.46
N LEU A 73 1.91 -5.54 9.14
CA LEU A 73 1.18 -4.53 8.36
C LEU A 73 0.18 -5.25 7.46
N ILE A 74 -1.10 -4.88 7.55
CA ILE A 74 -2.15 -5.39 6.67
C ILE A 74 -2.58 -4.26 5.72
N LEU A 75 -2.46 -4.49 4.43
CA LEU A 75 -2.85 -3.59 3.36
C LEU A 75 -4.02 -4.22 2.59
N ASP A 76 -5.25 -3.87 2.98
CA ASP A 76 -6.47 -4.36 2.36
C ASP A 76 -6.92 -3.36 1.29
N ASP A 77 -6.79 -3.74 0.03
CA ASP A 77 -7.05 -2.91 -1.17
C ASP A 77 -6.40 -1.50 -1.12
N SER A 78 -5.38 -1.35 -0.29
CA SER A 78 -4.76 -0.05 0.02
C SER A 78 -3.89 0.50 -1.12
N LEU A 79 -3.71 -0.24 -2.20
CA LEU A 79 -2.90 0.13 -3.37
C LEU A 79 -3.75 0.38 -4.63
N SER A 80 -5.07 0.20 -4.56
CA SER A 80 -5.97 0.22 -5.71
C SER A 80 -6.02 1.56 -6.46
N ALA A 81 -5.86 2.69 -5.75
CA ALA A 81 -5.82 4.02 -6.35
C ALA A 81 -4.40 4.48 -6.73
N LEU A 82 -3.39 3.63 -6.58
CA LEU A 82 -2.01 3.95 -6.98
C LEU A 82 -1.77 3.54 -8.43
N ASP A 83 -0.98 4.36 -9.13
CA ASP A 83 -0.39 3.96 -10.40
C ASP A 83 0.69 2.87 -10.17
N TYR A 84 1.00 2.15 -11.25
CA TYR A 84 1.93 1.03 -11.20
C TYR A 84 3.30 1.40 -10.62
N GLN A 85 3.85 2.57 -10.99
CA GLN A 85 5.19 2.98 -10.55
C GLN A 85 5.20 3.33 -9.05
N THR A 86 4.18 4.02 -8.58
CA THR A 86 4.02 4.36 -7.15
C THR A 86 3.83 3.10 -6.29
N ASP A 87 3.00 2.14 -6.74
CA ASP A 87 2.83 0.84 -6.07
C ASP A 87 4.18 0.08 -5.99
N LEU A 88 4.89 -0.03 -7.10
CA LEU A 88 6.20 -0.69 -7.14
C LEU A 88 7.21 -0.04 -6.20
N ASN A 89 7.30 1.29 -6.21
CA ASN A 89 8.22 2.03 -5.35
C ASN A 89 7.88 1.85 -3.86
N LEU A 90 6.60 1.88 -3.51
CA LEU A 90 6.14 1.65 -2.14
C LEU A 90 6.51 0.24 -1.66
N ARG A 91 6.26 -0.79 -2.46
CA ARG A 91 6.62 -2.17 -2.10
C ARG A 91 8.14 -2.35 -1.93
N ARG A 92 8.94 -1.73 -2.80
CA ARG A 92 10.41 -1.73 -2.67
C ARG A 92 10.88 -1.01 -1.41
N ALA A 93 10.27 0.14 -1.09
CA ALA A 93 10.57 0.87 0.12
C ALA A 93 10.20 0.08 1.38
N LEU A 94 9.03 -0.59 1.40
CA LEU A 94 8.64 -1.48 2.49
C LEU A 94 9.65 -2.61 2.69
N GLN A 95 10.04 -3.28 1.62
CA GLN A 95 10.99 -4.39 1.68
C GLN A 95 12.37 -3.93 2.21
N LYS A 96 12.84 -2.75 1.80
CA LYS A 96 14.15 -2.22 2.19
C LYS A 96 14.14 -1.65 3.62
N GLU A 97 13.16 -0.78 3.93
CA GLU A 97 13.17 0.03 5.15
C GLU A 97 12.42 -0.64 6.32
N ARG A 98 11.67 -1.69 6.02
CA ARG A 98 10.85 -2.45 6.98
C ARG A 98 11.01 -3.96 6.79
N ALA A 99 12.24 -4.42 6.59
CA ALA A 99 12.55 -5.84 6.33
C ALA A 99 12.05 -6.80 7.43
N GLU A 100 11.92 -6.32 8.68
CA GLU A 100 11.39 -7.11 9.81
C GLU A 100 9.85 -7.05 9.92
N THR A 101 9.18 -6.24 9.08
CA THR A 101 7.72 -6.16 9.08
C THR A 101 7.14 -7.26 8.18
N THR A 102 6.28 -8.10 8.75
CA THR A 102 5.45 -8.99 7.95
C THR A 102 4.35 -8.18 7.27
N VAL A 103 4.27 -8.24 5.94
CA VAL A 103 3.25 -7.53 5.16
C VAL A 103 2.23 -8.52 4.63
N ILE A 104 0.96 -8.35 4.98
CA ILE A 104 -0.17 -9.02 4.35
C ILE A 104 -0.79 -8.04 3.36
N LEU A 105 -0.67 -8.35 2.08
CA LEU A 105 -1.23 -7.54 1.01
C LEU A 105 -2.45 -8.25 0.42
N ILE A 106 -3.61 -7.62 0.51
CA ILE A 106 -4.84 -8.08 -0.12
C ILE A 106 -5.06 -7.21 -1.36
N SER A 107 -5.05 -7.83 -2.51
CA SER A 107 -5.17 -7.13 -3.80
C SER A 107 -5.79 -8.04 -4.84
N GLN A 108 -6.56 -7.42 -5.74
CA GLN A 108 -7.03 -8.07 -6.96
C GLN A 108 -5.99 -7.99 -8.10
N ARG A 109 -4.97 -7.14 -7.98
CA ARG A 109 -3.93 -6.95 -9.00
C ARG A 109 -2.81 -7.98 -8.84
N VAL A 110 -2.66 -8.86 -9.83
CA VAL A 110 -1.56 -9.83 -9.86
C VAL A 110 -0.20 -9.14 -9.82
N SER A 111 -0.02 -8.03 -10.54
CA SER A 111 1.22 -7.27 -10.56
C SER A 111 1.68 -6.78 -9.18
N SER A 112 0.76 -6.55 -8.26
CA SER A 112 1.08 -6.13 -6.88
C SER A 112 1.53 -7.30 -6.00
N ILE A 113 1.07 -8.52 -6.26
CA ILE A 113 1.32 -9.70 -5.41
C ILE A 113 2.35 -10.68 -5.99
N ALA A 114 2.64 -10.63 -7.28
CA ALA A 114 3.50 -11.60 -7.97
C ALA A 114 4.91 -11.76 -7.35
N THR A 115 5.41 -10.72 -6.65
CA THR A 115 6.71 -10.75 -5.96
C THR A 115 6.61 -11.12 -4.48
N ALA A 116 5.43 -11.48 -3.98
CA ALA A 116 5.26 -11.90 -2.59
C ALA A 116 5.97 -13.25 -2.34
N ASN A 117 6.45 -13.43 -1.11
CA ASN A 117 7.07 -14.70 -0.71
C ASN A 117 6.08 -15.86 -0.77
N GLN A 118 4.80 -15.58 -0.53
CA GLN A 118 3.72 -16.55 -0.56
C GLN A 118 2.41 -15.86 -0.96
N ILE A 119 1.64 -16.49 -1.81
CA ILE A 119 0.34 -16.03 -2.29
C ILE A 119 -0.71 -17.05 -1.86
N LEU A 120 -1.75 -16.56 -1.20
CA LEU A 120 -2.93 -17.33 -0.84
C LEU A 120 -4.06 -16.97 -1.81
N VAL A 121 -4.53 -17.94 -2.58
CA VAL A 121 -5.69 -17.79 -3.47
C VAL A 121 -6.93 -18.27 -2.75
N LEU A 122 -7.94 -17.39 -2.70
CA LEU A 122 -9.23 -17.70 -2.09
C LEU A 122 -10.32 -17.75 -3.18
N ASP A 123 -11.11 -18.80 -3.17
CA ASP A 123 -12.34 -18.93 -3.94
C ASP A 123 -13.48 -19.36 -3.05
N SER A 124 -14.59 -18.62 -3.10
CA SER A 124 -15.84 -18.94 -2.38
C SER A 124 -15.61 -19.24 -0.88
N GLY A 125 -14.68 -18.49 -0.23
CA GLY A 125 -14.34 -18.63 1.19
C GLY A 125 -13.45 -19.84 1.51
N LYS A 126 -12.89 -20.51 0.50
CA LYS A 126 -11.98 -21.64 0.65
C LYS A 126 -10.62 -21.33 0.04
N VAL A 127 -9.59 -22.00 0.55
CA VAL A 127 -8.24 -21.92 -0.01
C VAL A 127 -8.22 -22.72 -1.32
N ALA A 128 -8.03 -22.03 -2.45
CA ALA A 128 -7.90 -22.61 -3.77
C ALA A 128 -6.43 -22.85 -4.19
N GLY A 129 -5.49 -22.11 -3.56
CA GLY A 129 -4.07 -22.28 -3.81
C GLY A 129 -3.21 -21.59 -2.77
N LEU A 130 -2.01 -22.09 -2.55
CA LEU A 130 -1.00 -21.51 -1.68
C LEU A 130 0.39 -21.80 -2.26
N GLY A 131 1.17 -20.77 -2.52
CA GLY A 131 2.51 -20.89 -3.08
C GLY A 131 3.07 -19.58 -3.61
N THR A 132 4.18 -19.62 -4.30
CA THR A 132 4.73 -18.50 -5.05
C THR A 132 3.95 -18.26 -6.35
N HIS A 133 4.20 -17.15 -7.01
CA HIS A 133 3.61 -16.86 -8.32
C HIS A 133 3.84 -17.99 -9.34
N GLU A 134 5.07 -18.45 -9.44
CA GLU A 134 5.45 -19.51 -10.39
C GLU A 134 4.80 -20.87 -10.07
N GLU A 135 4.76 -21.24 -8.78
CA GLU A 135 4.11 -22.46 -8.32
C GLU A 135 2.60 -22.45 -8.61
N LEU A 136 1.95 -21.32 -8.36
CA LEU A 136 0.51 -21.18 -8.61
C LEU A 136 0.17 -21.12 -10.09
N LEU A 137 1.01 -20.51 -10.92
CA LEU A 137 0.86 -20.58 -12.39
C LEU A 137 0.93 -22.01 -12.92
N ALA A 138 1.72 -22.87 -12.26
CA ALA A 138 1.85 -24.28 -12.67
C ALA A 138 0.75 -25.19 -12.11
N SER A 139 0.13 -24.83 -10.97
CA SER A 139 -0.71 -25.77 -10.18
C SER A 139 -2.13 -25.32 -9.88
N SER A 140 -2.43 -24.00 -9.91
CA SER A 140 -3.76 -23.48 -9.54
C SER A 140 -4.49 -22.94 -10.76
N LYS A 141 -5.60 -23.59 -11.11
CA LYS A 141 -6.45 -23.18 -12.21
C LYS A 141 -7.09 -21.82 -11.93
N GLU A 142 -7.54 -21.59 -10.71
CA GLU A 142 -8.15 -20.34 -10.27
C GLU A 142 -7.16 -19.17 -10.39
N TYR A 143 -5.90 -19.39 -10.02
CA TYR A 143 -4.85 -18.38 -10.17
C TYR A 143 -4.53 -18.07 -11.64
N GLN A 144 -4.46 -19.09 -12.48
CA GLN A 144 -4.26 -18.95 -13.94
C GLN A 144 -5.39 -18.11 -14.56
N GLU A 145 -6.64 -18.37 -14.19
CA GLU A 145 -7.80 -17.61 -14.68
C GLU A 145 -7.74 -16.13 -14.27
N ILE A 146 -7.32 -15.83 -13.02
CA ILE A 146 -7.11 -14.46 -12.54
C ILE A 146 -6.02 -13.76 -13.35
N VAL A 147 -4.89 -14.41 -13.58
CA VAL A 147 -3.78 -13.84 -14.36
C VAL A 147 -4.22 -13.56 -15.79
N ALA A 148 -4.83 -14.53 -16.47
CA ALA A 148 -5.28 -14.40 -17.84
C ALA A 148 -6.29 -13.25 -18.02
N SER A 149 -7.23 -13.07 -17.10
CA SER A 149 -8.21 -11.98 -17.17
C SER A 149 -7.57 -10.59 -17.12
N GLN A 150 -6.44 -10.44 -16.42
CA GLN A 150 -5.74 -9.15 -16.31
C GLN A 150 -4.78 -8.86 -17.47
N GLU A 151 -4.28 -9.89 -18.14
CA GLU A 151 -3.48 -9.73 -19.36
C GLU A 151 -4.35 -9.27 -20.53
N GLU A 152 -5.58 -9.76 -20.65
CA GLU A 152 -6.53 -9.33 -21.68
C GLU A 152 -6.90 -7.86 -21.53
N ASP A 153 -7.13 -7.37 -20.30
CA ASP A 153 -7.44 -5.96 -20.03
C ASP A 153 -6.26 -5.02 -20.37
N THR A 154 -5.03 -5.51 -20.30
CA THR A 154 -3.83 -4.72 -20.60
C THR A 154 -3.61 -4.55 -22.11
N HIS A 155 -4.10 -5.47 -22.94
CA HIS A 155 -4.00 -5.42 -24.40
C HIS A 155 -5.17 -4.71 -25.07
N ALA A 156 -6.24 -4.38 -24.34
CA ALA A 156 -7.45 -3.73 -24.87
C ALA A 156 -7.42 -2.18 -24.78
N ASN A 157 -6.39 -1.59 -24.17
CA ASN A 157 -6.16 -0.14 -24.05
C ASN A 157 -4.86 0.26 -24.76
#